data_912372bdeb1edcb3e40900f8e5b8cc4b
#
_entry.id   912372bdeb1edcb3e40900f8e5b8cc4b
#
_cell.length_a   1.000
_cell.length_b   1.000
_cell.length_c   1.000
_cell.angle_alpha   90.00
_cell.angle_beta   90.00
_cell.angle_gamma   90.00
#
_symmetry.space_group_name_H-M   'P 1'
#
loop_
_entity.id
_entity.type
_entity.pdbx_description
1 polymer ?
#
loop_
_entity_poly.entity_id
_entity_poly.type
_entity_poly.pdbx_seq_one_letter_code
_entity_poly.pdbx_strand_id
1 'polypeptide(L)'
;DGFTWEEQGVAVARPPKPQLGHRAVTTAEVLEWKGKYYMYFQAFNVPSGTRGDDCPVSVAVADSPDGPWKHTGKIVLENGKKGEWDQYSIHDPHPLVHDGKIYLYYKSDFGGQTAKIRMQGLAIGDNPMGPFKKHPLNPIINSGHETGIFPYKNGVVALVYKDGPEHNTIQYSEDWVNFKIVAISELFPYAASFFMPEAMTGSDDARGVTWGMAHFINYTGDWKKMCSKLVRFDCDLSQDLDDKKMKEPRVMYKPSVYYSQGLSQAQKKRIQQENERLIKESEKNVK
;
A
#
# COMPACT_ATOMS: atom_id res chain seq x y z
N ASP A 1 -16.71 -5.58 3.48
CA ASP A 1 -17.10 -5.73 2.06
C ASP A 1 -16.59 -4.58 1.17
N GLY A 2 -16.15 -3.46 1.76
CA GLY A 2 -15.65 -2.28 1.05
C GLY A 2 -16.71 -1.47 0.28
N PHE A 3 -17.98 -1.82 0.40
CA PHE A 3 -19.10 -1.08 -0.22
C PHE A 3 -19.86 -0.24 0.79
N THR A 4 -19.98 -0.73 2.00
CA THR A 4 -20.66 -0.05 3.10
C THR A 4 -19.67 0.22 4.22
N TRP A 5 -19.78 1.40 4.84
CA TRP A 5 -18.85 1.86 5.85
C TRP A 5 -19.61 2.40 7.04
N GLU A 6 -19.17 2.01 8.22
CA GLU A 6 -19.66 2.52 9.48
C GLU A 6 -18.48 3.16 10.23
N GLU A 7 -18.65 4.40 10.65
CA GLU A 7 -17.61 5.12 11.40
C GLU A 7 -17.49 4.55 12.82
N GLN A 8 -16.32 4.03 13.17
CA GLN A 8 -16.02 3.46 14.48
C GLN A 8 -15.24 4.43 15.40
N GLY A 9 -14.93 5.63 14.92
CA GLY A 9 -14.15 6.61 15.66
C GLY A 9 -12.63 6.44 15.50
N VAL A 10 -11.88 6.88 16.49
CA VAL A 10 -10.42 6.92 16.46
C VAL A 10 -9.83 5.65 17.08
N ALA A 11 -9.17 4.82 16.28
CA ALA A 11 -8.51 3.59 16.75
C ALA A 11 -7.31 3.92 17.65
N VAL A 12 -6.37 4.76 17.17
CA VAL A 12 -5.18 5.18 17.92
C VAL A 12 -5.11 6.70 17.94
N ALA A 13 -5.38 7.29 19.10
CA ALA A 13 -5.29 8.72 19.28
C ALA A 13 -3.84 9.20 19.32
N ARG A 14 -3.61 10.39 18.77
CA ARG A 14 -2.32 11.06 18.91
C ARG A 14 -2.01 11.32 20.38
N PRO A 15 -0.90 10.83 20.93
CA PRO A 15 -0.56 11.01 22.33
C PRO A 15 -0.15 12.45 22.62
N PRO A 16 -0.20 12.89 23.90
CA PRO A 16 0.30 14.21 24.30
C PRO A 16 1.83 14.27 24.24
N LYS A 17 2.36 15.48 24.07
CA LYS A 17 3.81 15.75 24.17
C LYS A 17 4.30 15.43 25.60
N PRO A 18 5.47 14.80 25.80
CA PRO A 18 6.51 14.48 24.80
C PRO A 18 6.46 13.02 24.29
N GLN A 19 5.33 12.33 24.42
CA GLN A 19 5.24 10.92 24.06
C GLN A 19 5.48 10.69 22.56
N LEU A 20 5.93 9.47 22.22
CA LEU A 20 6.21 9.05 20.85
C LEU A 20 4.97 9.20 19.96
N GLY A 21 5.14 9.88 18.81
CA GLY A 21 4.04 10.17 17.90
C GLY A 21 3.18 11.37 18.29
N HIS A 22 3.63 12.20 19.22
CA HIS A 22 2.86 13.36 19.70
C HIS A 22 2.59 14.41 18.61
N ARG A 23 3.30 14.39 17.49
CA ARG A 23 3.05 15.27 16.35
C ARG A 23 2.03 14.70 15.40
N ALA A 24 2.17 13.41 15.07
CA ALA A 24 1.21 12.67 14.27
C ALA A 24 1.40 11.16 14.43
N VAL A 25 0.32 10.42 14.27
CA VAL A 25 0.27 8.97 14.03
C VAL A 25 -0.47 8.78 12.71
N THR A 26 0.17 8.12 11.74
CA THR A 26 -0.34 8.04 10.36
C THR A 26 -0.02 6.70 9.70
N THR A 27 -0.64 6.43 8.56
CA THR A 27 -0.38 5.30 7.67
C THR A 27 -0.28 3.97 8.40
N ALA A 28 -1.37 3.61 9.06
CA ALA A 28 -1.44 2.40 9.84
C ALA A 28 -1.73 1.17 8.97
N GLU A 29 -1.07 0.06 9.31
CA GLU A 29 -1.35 -1.27 8.76
C GLU A 29 -1.44 -2.28 9.90
N VAL A 30 -2.34 -3.26 9.77
CA VAL A 30 -2.63 -4.22 10.84
C VAL A 30 -2.09 -5.60 10.51
N LEU A 31 -1.37 -6.19 11.45
CA LEU A 31 -0.96 -7.60 11.47
C LEU A 31 -1.86 -8.36 12.44
N GLU A 32 -2.46 -9.46 12.01
CA GLU A 32 -2.94 -10.50 12.92
C GLU A 32 -1.79 -11.47 13.21
N TRP A 33 -1.53 -11.74 14.47
CA TRP A 33 -0.47 -12.66 14.88
C TRP A 33 -0.89 -13.44 16.11
N LYS A 34 -1.10 -14.74 15.93
CA LYS A 34 -1.44 -15.68 17.02
C LYS A 34 -2.65 -15.23 17.87
N GLY A 35 -3.69 -14.76 17.20
CA GLY A 35 -4.94 -14.34 17.81
C GLY A 35 -4.91 -12.95 18.47
N LYS A 36 -3.87 -12.16 18.20
CA LYS A 36 -3.79 -10.75 18.61
C LYS A 36 -3.55 -9.86 17.40
N TYR A 37 -3.88 -8.59 17.53
CA TYR A 37 -3.78 -7.60 16.47
C TYR A 37 -2.75 -6.55 16.82
N TYR A 38 -1.89 -6.22 15.85
CA TYR A 38 -0.79 -5.28 15.98
C TYR A 38 -0.89 -4.26 14.86
N MET A 39 -1.17 -3.02 15.21
CA MET A 39 -1.27 -1.92 14.26
C MET A 39 0.06 -1.16 14.25
N TYR A 40 0.82 -1.31 13.18
CA TYR A 40 2.03 -0.53 12.94
C TYR A 40 1.68 0.81 12.32
N PHE A 41 2.36 1.87 12.74
CA PHE A 41 2.13 3.21 12.23
C PHE A 41 3.37 4.08 12.33
N GLN A 42 3.42 5.10 11.51
CA GLN A 42 4.43 6.15 11.58
C GLN A 42 4.18 7.02 12.82
N ALA A 43 5.21 7.22 13.63
CA ALA A 43 5.13 7.98 14.87
C ALA A 43 5.99 9.24 14.76
N PHE A 44 5.39 10.35 14.30
CA PHE A 44 6.09 11.62 14.14
C PHE A 44 6.30 12.34 15.47
N ASN A 45 7.55 12.72 15.76
CA ASN A 45 7.92 13.56 16.90
C ASN A 45 8.21 15.02 16.46
N VAL A 46 8.47 15.23 15.17
CA VAL A 46 8.69 16.54 14.54
C VAL A 46 7.62 16.78 13.46
N PRO A 47 7.45 18.01 12.96
CA PRO A 47 6.49 18.27 11.89
C PRO A 47 6.78 17.43 10.65
N SER A 48 5.75 16.81 10.11
CA SER A 48 5.83 16.04 8.87
C SER A 48 6.40 16.90 7.73
N GLY A 49 7.25 16.30 6.91
CA GLY A 49 7.91 16.99 5.79
C GLY A 49 9.15 17.81 6.17
N THR A 50 9.51 17.87 7.45
CA THR A 50 10.77 18.46 7.89
C THR A 50 11.90 17.48 7.62
N ARG A 51 13.00 17.95 7.03
CA ARG A 51 14.18 17.11 6.83
C ARG A 51 14.81 16.73 8.16
N GLY A 52 15.17 15.46 8.28
CA GLY A 52 15.60 14.89 9.55
C GLY A 52 14.42 14.60 10.46
N ASP A 53 13.25 14.31 9.85
CA ASP A 53 12.08 13.86 10.58
C ASP A 53 12.45 12.66 11.44
N ASP A 54 12.27 12.81 12.74
CA ASP A 54 12.27 11.69 13.67
C ASP A 54 10.89 11.02 13.53
N CYS A 55 10.84 10.01 12.68
CA CYS A 55 9.63 9.29 12.33
C CYS A 55 9.89 7.79 12.27
N PRO A 56 10.06 7.13 13.43
CA PRO A 56 10.16 5.68 13.51
C PRO A 56 8.78 5.02 13.36
N VAL A 57 8.78 3.70 13.25
CA VAL A 57 7.57 2.89 13.35
C VAL A 57 7.31 2.52 14.81
N SER A 58 6.09 2.77 15.25
CA SER A 58 5.56 2.32 16.53
C SER A 58 4.42 1.31 16.32
N VAL A 59 3.91 0.74 17.43
CA VAL A 59 2.86 -0.27 17.37
C VAL A 59 1.82 -0.05 18.47
N ALA A 60 0.56 -0.25 18.11
CA ALA A 60 -0.55 -0.43 19.06
C ALA A 60 -1.03 -1.88 19.01
N VAL A 61 -1.59 -2.36 20.11
CA VAL A 61 -2.02 -3.75 20.28
C VAL A 61 -3.48 -3.80 20.71
N ALA A 62 -4.20 -4.78 20.18
CA ALA A 62 -5.57 -5.11 20.57
C ALA A 62 -5.80 -6.62 20.61
N ASP A 63 -6.82 -7.05 21.35
CA ASP A 63 -7.27 -8.44 21.37
C ASP A 63 -8.39 -8.70 20.33
N SER A 64 -8.88 -7.66 19.68
CA SER A 64 -9.88 -7.69 18.59
C SER A 64 -9.49 -6.70 17.49
N PRO A 65 -9.84 -6.94 16.22
CA PRO A 65 -9.64 -5.97 15.14
C PRO A 65 -10.38 -4.65 15.39
N ASP A 66 -11.48 -4.70 16.12
CA ASP A 66 -12.28 -3.52 16.49
C ASP A 66 -11.66 -2.74 17.68
N GLY A 67 -10.60 -3.26 18.29
CA GLY A 67 -9.98 -2.68 19.47
C GLY A 67 -10.56 -3.19 20.78
N PRO A 68 -10.43 -2.44 21.90
CA PRO A 68 -9.76 -1.14 21.98
C PRO A 68 -8.24 -1.24 21.75
N TRP A 69 -7.72 -0.32 20.95
CA TRP A 69 -6.30 -0.26 20.61
C TRP A 69 -5.50 0.45 21.70
N LYS A 70 -4.43 -0.20 22.16
CA LYS A 70 -3.51 0.35 23.16
C LYS A 70 -2.21 0.75 22.48
N HIS A 71 -1.93 2.06 22.42
CA HIS A 71 -0.63 2.58 22.00
C HIS A 71 0.44 2.13 22.99
N THR A 72 1.48 1.45 22.52
CA THR A 72 2.52 0.86 23.39
C THR A 72 3.63 1.84 23.76
N GLY A 73 3.82 2.90 22.99
CA GLY A 73 4.95 3.82 23.10
C GLY A 73 6.30 3.20 22.70
N LYS A 74 6.29 2.00 22.13
CA LYS A 74 7.49 1.27 21.75
C LYS A 74 7.85 1.53 20.29
N ILE A 75 9.11 1.83 20.00
CA ILE A 75 9.65 1.84 18.65
C ILE A 75 9.97 0.40 18.25
N VAL A 76 9.42 -0.06 17.15
CA VAL A 76 9.67 -1.40 16.60
C VAL A 76 10.64 -1.38 15.43
N LEU A 77 10.74 -0.24 14.72
CA LEU A 77 11.71 0.00 13.66
C LEU A 77 12.17 1.45 13.71
N GLU A 78 13.46 1.65 13.94
CA GLU A 78 14.08 2.96 14.02
C GLU A 78 14.55 3.48 12.66
N ASN A 79 14.65 4.80 12.54
CA ASN A 79 15.34 5.44 11.42
C ASN A 79 16.77 4.91 11.28
N GLY A 80 17.31 5.00 10.08
CA GLY A 80 18.71 4.75 9.80
C GLY A 80 19.63 5.76 10.47
N LYS A 81 20.90 5.38 10.60
CA LYS A 81 21.94 6.31 11.06
C LYS A 81 22.21 7.36 10.01
N LYS A 82 22.88 8.44 10.43
CA LYS A 82 23.33 9.49 9.51
C LYS A 82 24.16 8.90 8.37
N GLY A 83 23.74 9.18 7.14
CA GLY A 83 24.38 8.66 5.92
C GLY A 83 23.70 7.40 5.36
N GLU A 84 22.84 6.74 6.11
CA GLU A 84 22.05 5.63 5.60
C GLU A 84 20.85 6.14 4.77
N TRP A 85 20.38 5.31 3.85
CA TRP A 85 19.32 5.68 2.91
C TRP A 85 17.98 6.02 3.59
N ASP A 86 17.72 5.44 4.76
CA ASP A 86 16.49 5.60 5.54
C ASP A 86 16.67 6.41 6.83
N GLN A 87 17.64 7.30 6.84
CA GLN A 87 17.99 8.12 8.01
C GLN A 87 16.93 9.14 8.40
N TYR A 88 16.09 9.59 7.47
CA TYR A 88 15.17 10.71 7.73
C TYR A 88 13.82 10.29 8.27
N SER A 89 13.24 9.25 7.69
CA SER A 89 11.91 8.80 8.09
C SER A 89 11.64 7.38 7.61
N ILE A 90 10.84 6.67 8.36
CA ILE A 90 10.29 5.37 7.96
C ILE A 90 8.79 5.55 7.77
N HIS A 91 8.33 5.30 6.53
CA HIS A 91 6.95 5.49 6.13
C HIS A 91 6.29 4.16 5.75
N ASP A 92 4.95 4.15 5.81
CA ASP A 92 4.09 3.12 5.27
C ASP A 92 4.54 1.70 5.66
N PRO A 93 4.61 1.38 6.97
CA PRO A 93 4.98 0.04 7.42
C PRO A 93 3.94 -0.96 6.94
N HIS A 94 4.37 -2.02 6.27
CA HIS A 94 3.50 -3.02 5.66
C HIS A 94 3.94 -4.43 6.07
N PRO A 95 3.26 -5.06 7.03
CA PRO A 95 3.62 -6.37 7.55
C PRO A 95 3.03 -7.50 6.71
N LEU A 96 3.85 -8.49 6.39
CA LEU A 96 3.43 -9.76 5.81
C LEU A 96 4.04 -10.91 6.64
N VAL A 97 3.39 -12.07 6.62
CA VAL A 97 3.92 -13.27 7.28
C VAL A 97 4.50 -14.22 6.25
N HIS A 98 5.72 -14.66 6.49
CA HIS A 98 6.39 -15.68 5.67
C HIS A 98 7.35 -16.49 6.54
N ASP A 99 7.40 -17.81 6.37
CA ASP A 99 8.25 -18.75 7.13
C ASP A 99 8.19 -18.55 8.65
N GLY A 100 6.99 -18.29 9.18
CA GLY A 100 6.79 -18.06 10.61
C GLY A 100 7.42 -16.79 11.15
N LYS A 101 7.85 -15.88 10.28
CA LYS A 101 8.42 -14.57 10.59
C LYS A 101 7.55 -13.46 10.04
N ILE A 102 7.79 -12.25 10.54
CA ILE A 102 7.13 -11.04 10.09
C ILE A 102 8.10 -10.27 9.21
N TYR A 103 7.73 -10.09 7.95
CA TYR A 103 8.41 -9.28 6.95
C TYR A 103 7.75 -7.90 6.94
N LEU A 104 8.38 -6.94 7.56
CA LEU A 104 7.91 -5.56 7.63
C LEU A 104 8.56 -4.76 6.51
N TYR A 105 7.84 -4.59 5.42
CA TYR A 105 8.24 -3.67 4.35
C TYR A 105 7.99 -2.24 4.79
N TYR A 106 8.80 -1.32 4.30
CA TYR A 106 8.66 0.09 4.63
C TYR A 106 9.23 0.97 3.53
N LYS A 107 8.76 2.19 3.49
CA LYS A 107 9.26 3.21 2.59
C LYS A 107 10.17 4.17 3.33
N SER A 108 11.21 4.68 2.67
CA SER A 108 11.97 5.82 3.13
C SER A 108 12.42 6.72 1.99
N ASP A 109 12.83 7.92 2.36
CA ASP A 109 13.33 8.92 1.43
C ASP A 109 14.85 9.00 1.52
N PHE A 110 15.56 8.67 0.45
CA PHE A 110 16.95 9.12 0.34
C PHE A 110 16.97 10.59 -0.07
N GLY A 111 17.03 11.47 0.93
CA GLY A 111 16.88 12.90 0.73
C GLY A 111 18.15 13.59 0.29
N GLY A 112 18.41 13.67 -0.99
CA GLY A 112 19.15 14.79 -1.55
C GLY A 112 18.32 16.08 -1.48
N GLN A 113 18.96 17.25 -1.61
CA GLN A 113 18.25 18.53 -1.51
C GLN A 113 17.26 18.80 -2.64
N THR A 114 17.36 18.11 -3.77
CA THR A 114 16.68 18.47 -5.03
C THR A 114 15.71 17.44 -5.56
N ALA A 115 15.84 16.17 -5.23
CA ALA A 115 14.87 15.15 -5.61
C ALA A 115 14.77 14.09 -4.51
N LYS A 116 13.59 13.95 -3.93
CA LYS A 116 13.32 12.82 -3.05
C LYS A 116 13.05 11.63 -3.93
N ILE A 117 13.92 10.62 -3.88
CA ILE A 117 13.64 9.30 -4.43
C ILE A 117 13.19 8.45 -3.26
N ARG A 118 11.95 8.00 -3.30
CA ARG A 118 11.42 7.08 -2.32
C ARG A 118 11.74 5.66 -2.76
N MET A 119 12.16 4.86 -1.79
CA MET A 119 12.60 3.48 -1.99
C MET A 119 11.95 2.59 -0.95
N GLN A 120 11.93 1.29 -1.24
CA GLN A 120 11.37 0.31 -0.31
C GLN A 120 12.48 -0.47 0.39
N GLY A 121 12.31 -0.67 1.67
CA GLY A 121 13.15 -1.52 2.50
C GLY A 121 12.37 -2.66 3.13
N LEU A 122 13.10 -3.56 3.73
CA LEU A 122 12.60 -4.71 4.46
C LEU A 122 13.28 -4.80 5.82
N ALA A 123 12.50 -5.06 6.86
CA ALA A 123 12.99 -5.49 8.15
C ALA A 123 12.25 -6.75 8.60
N ILE A 124 12.97 -7.68 9.23
CA ILE A 124 12.42 -9.00 9.59
C ILE A 124 12.49 -9.20 11.09
N GLY A 125 11.44 -9.78 11.66
CA GLY A 125 11.36 -10.10 13.08
C GLY A 125 10.53 -11.35 13.36
N ASP A 126 10.78 -11.95 14.50
CA ASP A 126 10.05 -13.12 15.00
C ASP A 126 8.96 -12.71 16.01
N ASN A 127 8.97 -11.45 16.41
CA ASN A 127 8.07 -10.89 17.42
C ASN A 127 7.39 -9.62 16.87
N PRO A 128 6.05 -9.55 16.90
CA PRO A 128 5.34 -8.38 16.42
C PRO A 128 5.63 -7.09 17.19
N MET A 129 6.13 -7.22 18.41
CA MET A 129 6.60 -6.08 19.22
C MET A 129 8.04 -5.69 18.89
N GLY A 130 8.66 -6.27 17.86
CA GLY A 130 10.05 -6.03 17.47
C GLY A 130 11.07 -6.42 18.55
N PRO A 131 12.34 -5.97 18.41
CA PRO A 131 12.81 -5.10 17.33
C PRO A 131 12.86 -5.83 15.99
N PHE A 132 12.54 -5.12 14.91
CA PHE A 132 12.73 -5.62 13.57
C PHE A 132 14.16 -5.35 13.09
N LYS A 133 14.80 -6.35 12.50
CA LYS A 133 16.16 -6.21 11.95
C LYS A 133 16.10 -5.86 10.48
N LYS A 134 16.64 -4.70 10.10
CA LYS A 134 16.74 -4.27 8.72
C LYS A 134 17.57 -5.25 7.88
N HIS A 135 17.06 -5.54 6.69
CA HIS A 135 17.75 -6.43 5.77
C HIS A 135 19.01 -5.77 5.19
N PRO A 136 20.14 -6.50 5.08
CA PRO A 136 21.41 -5.90 4.63
C PRO A 136 21.41 -5.46 3.16
N LEU A 137 20.49 -5.97 2.33
CA LEU A 137 20.36 -5.57 0.92
C LEU A 137 19.46 -4.34 0.73
N ASN A 138 19.00 -3.69 1.81
CA ASN A 138 18.20 -2.48 1.69
C ASN A 138 18.96 -1.33 1.01
N PRO A 139 18.29 -0.53 0.16
CA PRO A 139 16.90 -0.67 -0.26
C PRO A 139 16.71 -1.83 -1.24
N ILE A 140 15.63 -2.61 -1.06
CA ILE A 140 15.33 -3.78 -1.91
C ILE A 140 14.62 -3.41 -3.21
N ILE A 141 13.98 -2.24 -3.27
CA ILE A 141 13.42 -1.62 -4.48
C ILE A 141 13.83 -0.16 -4.52
N ASN A 142 14.44 0.28 -5.62
CA ASN A 142 15.01 1.63 -5.75
C ASN A 142 13.99 2.70 -6.18
N SER A 143 12.73 2.45 -5.97
CA SER A 143 11.62 3.30 -6.41
C SER A 143 10.40 3.12 -5.52
N GLY A 144 9.40 3.95 -5.76
CA GLY A 144 8.05 3.74 -5.26
C GLY A 144 7.66 4.64 -4.11
N HIS A 145 6.77 5.59 -4.38
CA HIS A 145 6.14 6.40 -3.34
C HIS A 145 4.91 5.69 -2.76
N GLU A 146 4.02 5.25 -3.63
CA GLU A 146 2.77 4.58 -3.28
C GLU A 146 2.85 3.11 -3.71
N THR A 147 3.72 2.36 -3.04
CA THR A 147 3.97 0.96 -3.39
C THR A 147 3.02 0.05 -2.63
N GLY A 148 2.27 -0.76 -3.34
CA GLY A 148 1.47 -1.83 -2.76
C GLY A 148 2.25 -3.15 -2.83
N ILE A 149 2.30 -3.89 -1.72
CA ILE A 149 3.04 -5.16 -1.63
C ILE A 149 2.08 -6.23 -1.13
N PHE A 150 2.09 -7.41 -1.75
CA PHE A 150 1.21 -8.51 -1.36
C PHE A 150 1.78 -9.88 -1.75
N PRO A 151 1.47 -10.94 -0.99
CA PRO A 151 1.88 -12.29 -1.33
C PRO A 151 1.12 -12.79 -2.57
N TYR A 152 1.83 -13.49 -3.46
CA TYR A 152 1.24 -14.09 -4.65
C TYR A 152 2.00 -15.36 -5.02
N LYS A 153 1.29 -16.48 -5.14
CA LYS A 153 1.89 -17.82 -5.28
C LYS A 153 2.89 -18.06 -4.15
N ASN A 154 4.07 -18.54 -4.47
CA ASN A 154 5.15 -18.79 -3.52
C ASN A 154 6.01 -17.55 -3.20
N GLY A 155 5.67 -16.38 -3.73
CA GLY A 155 6.46 -15.17 -3.59
C GLY A 155 5.65 -13.94 -3.21
N VAL A 156 6.21 -12.79 -3.50
CA VAL A 156 5.60 -11.49 -3.21
C VAL A 156 5.66 -10.57 -4.44
N VAL A 157 4.57 -9.87 -4.67
CA VAL A 157 4.43 -8.85 -5.73
C VAL A 157 4.51 -7.47 -5.12
N ALA A 158 5.19 -6.56 -5.83
CA ALA A 158 5.18 -5.14 -5.57
C ALA A 158 4.64 -4.36 -6.76
N LEU A 159 3.62 -3.54 -6.53
CA LEU A 159 3.14 -2.54 -7.47
C LEU A 159 3.87 -1.23 -7.18
N VAL A 160 4.92 -0.94 -7.94
CA VAL A 160 5.82 0.19 -7.70
C VAL A 160 5.32 1.42 -8.44
N TYR A 161 4.69 2.33 -7.71
CA TYR A 161 4.08 3.53 -8.26
C TYR A 161 4.84 4.79 -7.84
N LYS A 162 5.00 5.72 -8.78
CA LYS A 162 5.74 6.99 -8.60
C LYS A 162 7.17 6.85 -8.09
N ASP A 163 7.93 7.87 -8.34
CA ASP A 163 9.30 8.15 -7.90
C ASP A 163 10.32 7.07 -8.28
N GLY A 164 11.49 7.52 -8.67
CA GLY A 164 12.63 6.68 -8.96
C GLY A 164 12.62 6.01 -10.35
N PRO A 165 13.71 5.35 -10.72
CA PRO A 165 13.91 4.82 -12.06
C PRO A 165 13.05 3.59 -12.39
N GLU A 166 12.54 2.90 -11.36
CA GLU A 166 11.75 1.68 -11.51
C GLU A 166 10.24 1.94 -11.32
N HIS A 167 9.80 3.20 -11.32
CA HIS A 167 8.39 3.54 -11.16
C HIS A 167 7.52 2.98 -12.28
N ASN A 168 6.24 2.77 -12.00
CA ASN A 168 5.26 2.19 -12.91
C ASN A 168 5.62 0.77 -13.36
N THR A 169 6.20 -0.01 -12.46
CA THR A 169 6.50 -1.43 -12.68
C THR A 169 5.76 -2.33 -11.73
N ILE A 170 5.46 -3.54 -12.19
CA ILE A 170 5.09 -4.67 -11.37
C ILE A 170 6.35 -5.49 -11.17
N GLN A 171 6.70 -5.73 -9.93
CA GLN A 171 7.89 -6.52 -9.58
C GLN A 171 7.47 -7.76 -8.80
N TYR A 172 8.22 -8.84 -8.95
CA TYR A 172 8.00 -10.11 -8.27
C TYR A 172 9.29 -10.61 -7.63
N SER A 173 9.18 -11.18 -6.45
CA SER A 173 10.27 -11.80 -5.73
C SER A 173 9.83 -13.17 -5.21
N GLU A 174 10.59 -14.23 -5.55
CA GLU A 174 10.37 -15.58 -5.02
C GLU A 174 10.92 -15.73 -3.60
N ASP A 175 11.99 -15.00 -3.26
CA ASP A 175 12.66 -15.05 -1.97
C ASP A 175 12.26 -13.91 -1.02
N TRP A 176 11.27 -13.12 -1.41
CA TRP A 176 10.73 -12.00 -0.64
C TRP A 176 11.70 -10.82 -0.44
N VAL A 177 12.86 -10.86 -1.09
CA VAL A 177 13.95 -9.87 -0.96
C VAL A 177 14.39 -9.31 -2.29
N ASN A 178 14.65 -10.20 -3.28
CA ASN A 178 15.21 -9.84 -4.57
C ASN A 178 14.09 -9.68 -5.61
N PHE A 179 13.69 -8.45 -5.87
CA PHE A 179 12.62 -8.11 -6.79
C PHE A 179 13.09 -8.03 -8.23
N LYS A 180 12.34 -8.58 -9.15
CA LYS A 180 12.52 -8.51 -10.59
C LYS A 180 11.33 -7.81 -11.23
N ILE A 181 11.58 -6.88 -12.14
CA ILE A 181 10.52 -6.27 -12.96
C ILE A 181 9.92 -7.34 -13.87
N VAL A 182 8.62 -7.58 -13.73
CA VAL A 182 7.89 -8.57 -14.54
C VAL A 182 6.92 -7.92 -15.52
N ALA A 183 6.50 -6.69 -15.25
CA ALA A 183 5.65 -5.91 -16.15
C ALA A 183 5.81 -4.41 -15.93
N ILE A 184 5.42 -3.63 -16.92
CA ILE A 184 5.29 -2.18 -16.86
C ILE A 184 3.81 -1.84 -17.00
N SER A 185 3.30 -0.94 -16.16
CA SER A 185 1.90 -0.52 -16.20
C SER A 185 1.77 0.98 -15.95
N GLU A 186 0.99 1.65 -16.78
CA GLU A 186 0.67 3.06 -16.59
C GLU A 186 -0.52 3.28 -15.63
N LEU A 187 -1.27 2.22 -15.35
CA LEU A 187 -2.46 2.27 -14.50
C LEU A 187 -2.26 1.40 -13.26
N PHE A 188 -2.06 2.06 -12.13
CA PHE A 188 -2.03 1.44 -10.83
C PHE A 188 -3.14 1.98 -9.93
N PRO A 189 -3.68 1.15 -9.02
CA PRO A 189 -4.45 1.68 -7.92
C PRO A 189 -3.54 2.56 -7.05
N TYR A 190 -3.91 3.82 -6.88
CA TYR A 190 -3.10 4.82 -6.20
C TYR A 190 -3.22 4.69 -4.68
N ALA A 191 -2.08 4.60 -3.98
CA ALA A 191 -2.03 4.44 -2.53
C ALA A 191 -3.00 3.35 -2.04
N ALA A 192 -2.94 2.19 -2.69
CA ALA A 192 -3.93 1.15 -2.47
C ALA A 192 -3.73 0.42 -1.15
N SER A 193 -4.86 0.15 -0.50
CA SER A 193 -4.97 -0.87 0.52
C SER A 193 -5.62 -2.11 -0.10
N PHE A 194 -5.07 -3.29 0.18
CA PHE A 194 -5.49 -4.54 -0.44
C PHE A 194 -6.17 -5.46 0.57
N PHE A 195 -7.23 -6.12 0.13
CA PHE A 195 -7.69 -7.31 0.80
C PHE A 195 -6.92 -8.51 0.23
N MET A 196 -6.03 -9.03 1.04
CA MET A 196 -5.10 -10.11 0.69
C MET A 196 -5.19 -11.21 1.76
N PRO A 197 -6.07 -12.21 1.54
CA PRO A 197 -6.43 -13.17 2.59
C PRO A 197 -5.25 -13.96 3.15
N GLU A 198 -4.22 -14.19 2.36
CA GLU A 198 -3.06 -15.01 2.73
C GLU A 198 -1.90 -14.19 3.32
N ALA A 199 -2.03 -12.85 3.45
CA ALA A 199 -0.95 -11.98 3.94
C ALA A 199 -0.43 -12.34 5.33
N MET A 200 -1.31 -12.91 6.17
CA MET A 200 -1.01 -13.26 7.57
C MET A 200 -0.91 -14.78 7.81
N THR A 201 -1.04 -15.59 6.77
CA THR A 201 -1.06 -17.06 6.91
C THR A 201 0.29 -17.72 6.67
N GLY A 202 1.22 -17.02 6.00
CA GLY A 202 2.47 -17.61 5.53
C GLY A 202 2.29 -18.69 4.46
N SER A 203 1.20 -18.62 3.67
CA SER A 203 0.92 -19.57 2.61
C SER A 203 1.93 -19.47 1.47
N ASP A 204 2.42 -20.61 1.01
CA ASP A 204 3.28 -20.72 -0.18
C ASP A 204 2.48 -20.73 -1.50
N ASP A 205 1.15 -20.66 -1.43
CA ASP A 205 0.25 -20.61 -2.58
C ASP A 205 -0.80 -19.51 -2.38
N ALA A 206 -0.33 -18.29 -2.27
CA ALA A 206 -1.18 -17.13 -2.08
C ALA A 206 -1.82 -16.70 -3.40
N ARG A 207 -3.13 -16.48 -3.37
CA ARG A 207 -3.88 -16.01 -4.56
C ARG A 207 -3.74 -14.51 -4.83
N GLY A 208 -3.11 -13.77 -3.92
CA GLY A 208 -2.88 -12.34 -4.07
C GLY A 208 -4.08 -11.49 -3.64
N VAL A 209 -4.23 -10.35 -4.30
CA VAL A 209 -5.30 -9.39 -4.02
C VAL A 209 -6.59 -9.86 -4.67
N THR A 210 -7.70 -9.81 -3.92
CA THR A 210 -9.04 -10.12 -4.45
C THR A 210 -9.89 -8.86 -4.64
N TRP A 211 -9.68 -7.85 -3.84
CA TRP A 211 -10.21 -6.51 -3.98
C TRP A 211 -9.38 -5.53 -3.16
N GLY A 212 -9.59 -4.26 -3.36
CA GLY A 212 -8.91 -3.23 -2.59
C GLY A 212 -9.59 -1.87 -2.68
N MET A 213 -9.01 -0.93 -1.96
CA MET A 213 -9.38 0.47 -1.98
C MET A 213 -8.22 1.29 -2.52
N ALA A 214 -8.50 2.25 -3.36
CA ALA A 214 -7.50 3.17 -3.89
C ALA A 214 -7.91 4.61 -3.65
N HIS A 215 -6.94 5.48 -3.60
CA HIS A 215 -7.20 6.92 -3.56
C HIS A 215 -7.64 7.40 -4.94
N PHE A 216 -8.68 8.18 -4.93
CA PHE A 216 -9.08 8.97 -6.06
C PHE A 216 -8.93 10.44 -5.70
N ILE A 217 -7.99 11.13 -6.34
CA ILE A 217 -7.70 12.53 -6.07
C ILE A 217 -8.13 13.38 -7.26
N ASN A 218 -9.06 14.29 -7.03
CA ASN A 218 -9.39 15.29 -8.04
C ASN A 218 -8.36 16.44 -7.96
N TYR A 219 -7.40 16.43 -8.88
CA TYR A 219 -6.40 17.49 -8.99
C TYR A 219 -7.01 18.72 -9.65
N THR A 220 -7.38 19.71 -8.84
CA THR A 220 -7.93 20.99 -9.30
C THR A 220 -6.88 22.09 -9.50
N GLY A 221 -5.60 21.77 -9.20
CA GLY A 221 -4.52 22.78 -9.15
C GLY A 221 -4.49 23.59 -7.85
N ASP A 222 -5.55 23.54 -7.07
CA ASP A 222 -5.63 24.18 -5.75
C ASP A 222 -5.78 23.08 -4.69
N TRP A 223 -4.76 22.88 -3.87
CA TRP A 223 -4.74 21.84 -2.85
C TRP A 223 -5.89 21.97 -1.83
N LYS A 224 -6.42 23.18 -1.59
CA LYS A 224 -7.56 23.41 -0.70
C LYS A 224 -8.88 22.89 -1.28
N LYS A 225 -8.92 22.71 -2.58
CA LYS A 225 -10.08 22.18 -3.30
C LYS A 225 -9.93 20.72 -3.72
N MET A 226 -8.74 20.16 -3.51
CA MET A 226 -8.51 18.74 -3.74
C MET A 226 -9.25 17.94 -2.69
N CYS A 227 -10.06 17.00 -3.11
CA CYS A 227 -10.65 15.99 -2.23
C CYS A 227 -10.20 14.60 -2.68
N SER A 228 -9.74 13.83 -1.73
CA SER A 228 -9.51 12.41 -1.92
C SER A 228 -10.80 11.66 -1.67
N LYS A 229 -11.09 10.68 -2.52
CA LYS A 229 -12.16 9.70 -2.29
C LYS A 229 -11.53 8.32 -2.26
N LEU A 230 -12.06 7.44 -1.43
CA LEU A 230 -11.75 6.03 -1.51
C LEU A 230 -12.62 5.39 -2.58
N VAL A 231 -11.98 4.61 -3.44
CA VAL A 231 -12.64 3.89 -4.53
C VAL A 231 -12.30 2.42 -4.39
N ARG A 232 -13.31 1.56 -4.32
CA ARG A 232 -13.11 0.12 -4.37
C ARG A 232 -12.74 -0.31 -5.79
N PHE A 233 -11.80 -1.23 -5.88
CA PHE A 233 -11.51 -2.00 -7.09
C PHE A 233 -11.53 -3.49 -6.78
N ASP A 234 -11.86 -4.29 -7.77
CA ASP A 234 -11.82 -5.75 -7.70
C ASP A 234 -10.68 -6.25 -8.59
N CYS A 235 -9.93 -7.23 -8.09
CA CYS A 235 -8.79 -7.82 -8.76
C CYS A 235 -8.68 -9.28 -8.32
N ASP A 236 -9.08 -10.20 -9.18
CA ASP A 236 -8.97 -11.62 -8.90
C ASP A 236 -7.81 -12.24 -9.70
N LEU A 237 -6.66 -12.32 -9.06
CA LEU A 237 -5.45 -12.90 -9.64
C LEU A 237 -5.45 -14.44 -9.64
N SER A 238 -6.42 -15.07 -9.00
CA SER A 238 -6.58 -16.52 -9.00
C SER A 238 -7.19 -17.04 -10.29
N GLN A 239 -7.80 -16.18 -11.09
CA GLN A 239 -8.41 -16.57 -12.35
C GLN A 239 -7.36 -16.76 -13.43
N ASP A 240 -7.50 -17.86 -14.18
CA ASP A 240 -6.65 -18.12 -15.32
C ASP A 240 -6.87 -17.07 -16.41
N LEU A 241 -5.78 -16.46 -16.88
CA LEU A 241 -5.80 -15.49 -17.99
C LEU A 241 -6.28 -16.10 -19.32
N ASP A 242 -6.25 -17.44 -19.43
CA ASP A 242 -6.80 -18.16 -20.58
C ASP A 242 -8.30 -18.43 -20.47
N ASP A 243 -8.91 -18.23 -19.31
CA ASP A 243 -10.37 -18.27 -19.19
C ASP A 243 -10.99 -17.16 -20.06
N LYS A 244 -11.83 -17.58 -20.99
CA LYS A 244 -12.57 -16.67 -21.90
C LYS A 244 -13.37 -15.63 -21.12
N LYS A 245 -13.87 -15.99 -19.93
CA LYS A 245 -14.60 -15.08 -19.05
C LYS A 245 -13.75 -13.92 -18.53
N MET A 246 -12.43 -14.10 -18.39
CA MET A 246 -11.51 -13.02 -18.02
C MET A 246 -11.26 -12.04 -19.15
N LYS A 247 -11.41 -12.49 -20.39
CA LYS A 247 -11.26 -11.64 -21.60
C LYS A 247 -12.55 -10.88 -21.94
N GLU A 248 -13.67 -11.21 -21.30
CA GLU A 248 -14.89 -10.43 -21.40
C GLU A 248 -14.73 -9.16 -20.53
N PRO A 249 -15.01 -7.98 -21.09
CA PRO A 249 -14.94 -6.72 -20.33
C PRO A 249 -16.06 -6.67 -19.30
N ARG A 250 -15.85 -7.32 -18.16
CA ARG A 250 -16.82 -7.36 -17.05
C ARG A 250 -16.77 -6.15 -16.15
N VAL A 251 -15.71 -5.37 -16.25
CA VAL A 251 -15.54 -4.21 -15.39
C VAL A 251 -15.93 -2.97 -16.16
N MET A 252 -17.20 -2.65 -16.08
CA MET A 252 -17.64 -1.29 -16.42
C MET A 252 -17.23 -0.38 -15.25
N TYR A 253 -16.04 0.15 -15.32
CA TYR A 253 -15.65 1.23 -14.42
C TYR A 253 -16.57 2.42 -14.71
N LYS A 254 -17.13 3.00 -13.67
CA LYS A 254 -17.85 4.28 -13.85
C LYS A 254 -16.89 5.23 -14.55
N PRO A 255 -17.21 5.73 -15.74
CA PRO A 255 -16.31 6.57 -16.53
C PRO A 255 -15.65 7.69 -15.73
N SER A 256 -16.36 8.27 -14.75
CA SER A 256 -15.86 9.30 -13.85
C SER A 256 -14.60 8.91 -13.07
N VAL A 257 -14.35 7.62 -12.82
CA VAL A 257 -13.15 7.15 -12.11
C VAL A 257 -11.91 7.18 -13.01
N TYR A 258 -12.06 6.81 -14.27
CA TYR A 258 -10.97 6.88 -15.24
C TYR A 258 -10.65 8.31 -15.69
N TYR A 259 -11.66 9.15 -15.77
CA TYR A 259 -11.53 10.47 -16.35
C TYR A 259 -10.65 11.44 -15.57
N SER A 260 -10.37 11.17 -14.32
CA SER A 260 -9.54 12.04 -13.48
C SER A 260 -8.09 11.63 -13.40
N GLN A 261 -7.70 10.50 -14.00
CA GLN A 261 -6.31 10.00 -13.96
C GLN A 261 -5.45 10.44 -15.15
N GLY A 262 -5.60 11.67 -15.60
CA GLY A 262 -4.71 12.25 -16.61
C GLY A 262 -5.01 11.88 -18.06
N LEU A 263 -6.11 11.18 -18.35
CA LEU A 263 -6.55 10.91 -19.71
C LEU A 263 -6.94 12.21 -20.43
N SER A 264 -6.51 12.37 -21.68
CA SER A 264 -6.94 13.48 -22.51
C SER A 264 -8.46 13.42 -22.81
N GLN A 265 -9.07 14.54 -23.15
CA GLN A 265 -10.49 14.58 -23.50
C GLN A 265 -10.82 13.65 -24.68
N ALA A 266 -9.91 13.50 -25.62
CA ALA A 266 -10.08 12.59 -26.76
C ALA A 266 -10.05 11.11 -26.33
N GLN A 267 -9.21 10.75 -25.36
CA GLN A 267 -9.18 9.40 -24.79
C GLN A 267 -10.46 9.11 -23.99
N LYS A 268 -10.92 10.06 -23.19
CA LYS A 268 -12.18 9.97 -22.45
C LYS A 268 -13.37 9.71 -23.38
N LYS A 269 -13.46 10.48 -24.46
CA LYS A 269 -14.54 10.33 -25.45
C LYS A 269 -14.51 8.97 -26.16
N ARG A 270 -13.32 8.46 -26.50
CA ARG A 270 -13.18 7.13 -27.13
C ARG A 270 -13.60 6.01 -26.18
N ILE A 271 -13.21 6.07 -24.92
CA ILE A 271 -13.59 5.09 -23.88
C ILE A 271 -15.11 5.11 -23.70
N GLN A 272 -15.71 6.30 -23.63
CA GLN A 272 -17.16 6.42 -23.49
C GLN A 272 -17.91 5.81 -24.68
N GLN A 273 -17.47 6.11 -25.91
CA GLN A 273 -18.07 5.56 -27.12
C GLN A 273 -17.96 4.03 -27.18
N GLU A 274 -16.81 3.48 -26.78
CA GLU A 274 -16.60 2.04 -26.75
C GLU A 274 -17.48 1.37 -25.69
N ASN A 275 -17.57 1.95 -24.50
CA ASN A 275 -18.46 1.44 -23.46
C ASN A 275 -19.94 1.44 -23.90
N GLU A 276 -20.40 2.50 -24.55
CA GLU A 276 -21.75 2.57 -25.08
C GLU A 276 -22.00 1.50 -26.17
N ARG A 277 -20.99 1.23 -27.02
CA ARG A 277 -21.04 0.17 -28.03
C ARG A 277 -21.18 -1.21 -27.38
N LEU A 278 -20.33 -1.52 -26.39
CA LEU A 278 -20.32 -2.80 -25.68
C LEU A 278 -21.63 -3.05 -24.92
N ILE A 279 -22.19 -2.01 -24.28
CA ILE A 279 -23.50 -2.11 -23.60
C ILE A 279 -24.59 -2.50 -24.61
N LYS A 280 -24.66 -1.79 -25.74
CA LYS A 280 -25.64 -2.09 -26.80
C LYS A 280 -25.50 -3.48 -27.39
N GLU A 281 -24.27 -3.97 -27.51
CA GLU A 281 -24.01 -5.35 -28.00
C GLU A 281 -24.43 -6.40 -26.95
N SER A 282 -24.13 -6.15 -25.68
CA SER A 282 -24.55 -7.06 -24.60
C SER A 282 -26.07 -7.19 -24.49
N GLU A 283 -26.79 -6.10 -24.68
CA GLU A 283 -28.28 -6.09 -24.66
C GLU A 283 -28.91 -6.86 -25.85
N LYS A 284 -28.19 -6.91 -26.99
CA LYS A 284 -28.63 -7.70 -28.15
C LYS A 284 -28.42 -9.21 -27.99
N ASN A 285 -27.41 -9.60 -27.20
CA ASN A 285 -27.06 -11.01 -26.99
C ASN A 285 -27.86 -11.66 -25.85
N VAL A 286 -28.69 -10.90 -25.14
CA VAL A 286 -29.58 -11.37 -24.07
C VAL A 286 -31.02 -11.62 -24.59
N LYS A 287 -31.30 -11.28 -25.82
CA LYS A 287 -32.56 -11.61 -26.51
C LYS A 287 -32.35 -12.83 -27.44
#